data_9c11f86afb5967882ed10b04b282ca18
#
_entry.id   9c11f86afb5967882ed10b04b282ca18
#
_cell.length_a   1.000
_cell.length_b   1.000
_cell.length_c   1.000
_cell.angle_alpha   90.00
_cell.angle_beta   90.00
_cell.angle_gamma   90.00
#
_symmetry.space_group_name_H-M   'P 1'
#
loop_
_entity.id
_entity.type
_entity.pdbx_description
1 polymer ?
#
loop_
_entity_poly.entity_id
_entity_poly.type
_entity_poly.pdbx_seq_one_letter_code
_entity_poly.pdbx_strand_id
1 'polypeptide(L)'
;LLLTAMAVAGSLGAQTAKPVRVPDTYKPSNNPMYHKGWIDFNKNGKKDVYEDPTAPIADRVEDLLSQMTVEEKTCQMVTLYGYGRVLKDDLPNESWKSALWKDGIGAIDEHLNGFRQWGLPPSDNPNVWPASRHAWAINEVQRFFIEGTRLGIPSDITNEGIRGVEAYRATNFPTGLGLGHTWDRDLIRRVGY
;
A
#
# COMPACT_ATOMS: atom_id res chain seq x y z
N LEU A 1 30.14 38.38 -30.60
CA LEU A 1 29.49 37.08 -30.90
C LEU A 1 28.26 36.96 -29.99
N LEU A 2 27.06 37.26 -30.56
CA LEU A 2 25.78 37.03 -29.84
C LEU A 2 25.39 35.54 -30.02
N LEU A 3 25.26 34.82 -28.90
CA LEU A 3 24.61 33.54 -28.87
C LEU A 3 23.10 33.76 -28.69
N THR A 4 22.31 33.49 -29.72
CA THR A 4 20.87 33.48 -29.64
C THR A 4 20.43 32.08 -29.14
N ALA A 5 19.96 32.00 -27.89
CA ALA A 5 19.34 30.78 -27.39
C ALA A 5 17.92 30.69 -27.94
N MET A 6 17.67 29.76 -28.82
CA MET A 6 16.30 29.36 -29.23
C MET A 6 15.66 28.54 -28.12
N ALA A 7 14.69 29.14 -27.46
CA ALA A 7 13.79 28.40 -26.57
C ALA A 7 12.75 27.65 -27.44
N VAL A 8 12.87 26.34 -27.53
CA VAL A 8 11.82 25.49 -28.09
C VAL A 8 10.79 25.26 -26.99
N ALA A 9 9.74 26.07 -26.99
CA ALA A 9 8.54 25.80 -26.18
C ALA A 9 7.75 24.67 -26.84
N GLY A 10 8.08 23.42 -26.46
CA GLY A 10 7.23 22.28 -26.76
C GLY A 10 5.99 22.36 -25.86
N SER A 11 4.82 22.62 -26.44
CA SER A 11 3.54 22.45 -25.77
C SER A 11 3.36 20.97 -25.46
N LEU A 12 3.64 20.56 -24.22
CA LEU A 12 3.16 19.29 -23.67
C LEU A 12 1.63 19.41 -23.58
N GLY A 13 0.95 18.99 -24.65
CA GLY A 13 -0.48 18.76 -24.59
C GLY A 13 -0.75 17.76 -23.50
N ALA A 14 -1.44 18.20 -22.43
CA ALA A 14 -1.98 17.30 -21.44
C ALA A 14 -2.91 16.33 -22.16
N GLN A 15 -2.42 15.13 -22.47
CA GLN A 15 -3.30 14.05 -22.85
C GLN A 15 -4.22 13.80 -21.64
N THR A 16 -5.47 14.21 -21.79
CA THR A 16 -6.52 13.81 -20.85
C THR A 16 -6.61 12.29 -20.93
N ALA A 17 -5.95 11.63 -20.00
CA ALA A 17 -6.05 10.18 -19.87
C ALA A 17 -7.54 9.86 -19.72
N LYS A 18 -8.08 9.04 -20.63
CA LYS A 18 -9.43 8.51 -20.47
C LYS A 18 -9.51 7.89 -19.06
N PRO A 19 -10.57 8.15 -18.29
CA PRO A 19 -10.71 7.53 -16.98
C PRO A 19 -10.59 6.02 -17.18
N VAL A 20 -9.55 5.44 -16.60
CA VAL A 20 -9.34 3.99 -16.62
C VAL A 20 -10.48 3.42 -15.78
N ARG A 21 -11.42 2.76 -16.42
CA ARG A 21 -12.46 2.00 -15.71
C ARG A 21 -11.76 1.03 -14.78
N VAL A 22 -12.09 1.11 -13.50
CA VAL A 22 -11.80 0.00 -12.57
C VAL A 22 -12.31 -1.25 -13.26
N PRO A 23 -11.50 -2.31 -13.40
CA PRO A 23 -11.97 -3.54 -14.01
C PRO A 23 -13.27 -3.95 -13.34
N ASP A 24 -14.29 -4.39 -14.11
CA ASP A 24 -15.57 -4.92 -13.61
C ASP A 24 -15.38 -6.16 -12.67
N THR A 25 -14.15 -6.46 -12.35
CA THR A 25 -13.72 -7.52 -11.45
C THR A 25 -13.78 -7.17 -9.96
N TYR A 26 -14.03 -5.90 -9.59
CA TYR A 26 -14.35 -5.59 -8.20
C TYR A 26 -15.78 -6.04 -7.90
N LYS A 27 -15.92 -7.32 -7.59
CA LYS A 27 -17.13 -7.80 -6.96
C LYS A 27 -16.99 -7.60 -5.46
N PRO A 28 -17.98 -6.99 -4.80
CA PRO A 28 -18.03 -7.02 -3.34
C PRO A 28 -17.86 -8.46 -2.87
N SER A 29 -17.06 -8.66 -1.85
CA SER A 29 -16.92 -9.99 -1.27
C SER A 29 -18.28 -10.48 -0.77
N ASN A 30 -18.70 -11.67 -1.19
CA ASN A 30 -19.88 -12.34 -0.64
C ASN A 30 -19.55 -13.10 0.66
N ASN A 31 -18.37 -12.85 1.22
CA ASN A 31 -17.94 -13.48 2.45
C ASN A 31 -18.87 -13.03 3.61
N PRO A 32 -19.47 -13.97 4.35
CA PRO A 32 -20.42 -13.65 5.41
C PRO A 32 -19.84 -12.81 6.56
N MET A 33 -18.53 -12.69 6.65
CA MET A 33 -17.88 -11.82 7.63
C MET A 33 -18.17 -10.33 7.44
N TYR A 34 -18.59 -9.89 6.24
CA TYR A 34 -18.90 -8.48 5.95
C TYR A 34 -20.34 -8.15 6.28
N HIS A 35 -20.55 -7.46 7.38
CA HIS A 35 -21.85 -6.99 7.83
C HIS A 35 -22.08 -5.50 7.51
N LYS A 36 -23.33 -5.04 7.60
CA LYS A 36 -23.63 -3.64 7.44
C LYS A 36 -23.04 -2.83 8.61
N GLY A 37 -21.96 -2.10 8.33
CA GLY A 37 -21.33 -1.18 9.30
C GLY A 37 -20.28 -1.81 10.22
N TRP A 38 -19.94 -3.09 10.06
CA TRP A 38 -18.83 -3.73 10.77
C TRP A 38 -18.34 -4.97 10.01
N ILE A 39 -17.18 -5.47 10.39
CA ILE A 39 -16.58 -6.68 9.82
C ILE A 39 -16.30 -7.65 10.96
N ASP A 40 -16.75 -8.91 10.83
CA ASP A 40 -16.43 -10.01 11.72
C ASP A 40 -15.02 -10.54 11.41
N PHE A 41 -14.02 -9.83 11.92
CA PHE A 41 -12.62 -10.09 11.57
C PHE A 41 -12.14 -11.45 12.06
N ASN A 42 -12.58 -11.90 13.24
CA ASN A 42 -12.20 -13.19 13.80
C ASN A 42 -13.13 -14.35 13.40
N LYS A 43 -14.16 -14.08 12.59
CA LYS A 43 -15.10 -15.06 12.02
C LYS A 43 -15.85 -15.87 13.08
N ASN A 44 -16.13 -15.28 14.25
CA ASN A 44 -16.82 -15.93 15.34
C ASN A 44 -18.36 -15.77 15.29
N GLY A 45 -18.87 -14.96 14.35
CA GLY A 45 -20.28 -14.66 14.16
C GLY A 45 -20.85 -13.64 15.17
N LYS A 46 -20.02 -12.95 15.93
CA LYS A 46 -20.40 -11.93 16.90
C LYS A 46 -19.64 -10.65 16.63
N LYS A 47 -20.21 -9.51 17.01
CA LYS A 47 -19.53 -8.23 16.94
C LYS A 47 -18.74 -8.03 18.23
N ASP A 48 -17.45 -8.25 18.20
CA ASP A 48 -16.54 -7.99 19.31
C ASP A 48 -16.25 -6.48 19.45
N VAL A 49 -15.67 -6.05 20.58
CA VAL A 49 -15.42 -4.62 20.81
C VAL A 49 -14.44 -4.05 19.78
N TYR A 50 -13.40 -4.80 19.42
CA TYR A 50 -12.41 -4.31 18.43
C TYR A 50 -13.00 -4.16 17.01
N GLU A 51 -14.11 -4.83 16.72
CA GLU A 51 -14.83 -4.79 15.45
C GLU A 51 -15.86 -3.66 15.38
N ASP A 52 -16.18 -3.05 16.53
CA ASP A 52 -17.11 -1.94 16.58
C ASP A 52 -16.43 -0.60 16.25
N PRO A 53 -16.68 -0.02 15.06
CA PRO A 53 -16.07 1.25 14.67
C PRO A 53 -16.53 2.43 15.55
N THR A 54 -17.58 2.26 16.36
CA THR A 54 -18.11 3.29 17.27
C THR A 54 -17.56 3.20 18.68
N ALA A 55 -16.91 2.08 19.03
CA ALA A 55 -16.27 1.90 20.32
C ALA A 55 -15.00 2.76 20.47
N PRO A 56 -14.65 3.21 21.67
CA PRO A 56 -13.41 3.94 21.90
C PRO A 56 -12.18 3.15 21.44
N ILE A 57 -11.21 3.83 20.84
CA ILE A 57 -10.01 3.19 20.29
C ILE A 57 -9.26 2.38 21.34
N ALA A 58 -9.14 2.90 22.57
CA ALA A 58 -8.46 2.22 23.67
C ALA A 58 -9.12 0.86 23.98
N ASP A 59 -10.44 0.83 24.06
CA ASP A 59 -11.21 -0.39 24.36
C ASP A 59 -11.07 -1.41 23.22
N ARG A 60 -11.07 -0.94 21.97
CA ARG A 60 -10.86 -1.79 20.78
C ARG A 60 -9.46 -2.41 20.77
N VAL A 61 -8.45 -1.62 21.12
CA VAL A 61 -7.06 -2.11 21.19
C VAL A 61 -6.92 -3.14 22.30
N GLU A 62 -7.46 -2.89 23.49
CA GLU A 62 -7.39 -3.82 24.62
C GLU A 62 -8.09 -5.15 24.31
N ASP A 63 -9.29 -5.08 23.73
CA ASP A 63 -10.03 -6.26 23.32
C ASP A 63 -9.24 -7.10 22.30
N LEU A 64 -8.70 -6.48 21.25
CA LEU A 64 -7.87 -7.16 20.26
C LEU A 64 -6.63 -7.79 20.88
N LEU A 65 -5.88 -7.04 21.71
CA LEU A 65 -4.68 -7.52 22.38
C LEU A 65 -4.96 -8.71 23.31
N SER A 66 -6.13 -8.74 23.96
CA SER A 66 -6.52 -9.86 24.83
C SER A 66 -6.76 -11.16 24.05
N GLN A 67 -7.12 -11.04 22.77
CA GLN A 67 -7.38 -12.18 21.87
C GLN A 67 -6.13 -12.66 21.13
N MET A 68 -5.07 -11.85 21.04
CA MET A 68 -3.86 -12.16 20.29
C MET A 68 -2.94 -13.14 21.01
N THR A 69 -2.40 -14.11 20.27
CA THR A 69 -1.28 -14.95 20.72
C THR A 69 0.03 -14.15 20.74
N VAL A 70 1.07 -14.72 21.35
CA VAL A 70 2.42 -14.10 21.33
C VAL A 70 2.96 -14.01 19.92
N GLU A 71 2.75 -15.03 19.10
CA GLU A 71 3.17 -15.06 17.70
C GLU A 71 2.50 -13.94 16.89
N GLU A 72 1.19 -13.78 17.03
CA GLU A 72 0.45 -12.70 16.37
C GLU A 72 0.93 -11.32 16.82
N LYS A 73 1.16 -11.12 18.11
CA LYS A 73 1.74 -9.87 18.64
C LYS A 73 3.12 -9.59 18.04
N THR A 74 3.97 -10.63 17.97
CA THR A 74 5.30 -10.50 17.39
C THR A 74 5.22 -10.16 15.89
N CYS A 75 4.33 -10.81 15.15
CA CYS A 75 4.13 -10.55 13.72
C CYS A 75 3.66 -9.11 13.47
N GLN A 76 2.82 -8.54 14.34
CA GLN A 76 2.39 -7.14 14.20
C GLN A 76 3.52 -6.12 14.43
N MET A 77 4.66 -6.52 14.98
CA MET A 77 5.84 -5.65 15.16
C MET A 77 6.82 -5.75 13.99
N VAL A 78 6.53 -6.55 12.98
CA VAL A 78 7.43 -6.80 11.85
C VAL A 78 7.01 -5.97 10.64
N THR A 79 8.00 -5.34 10.00
CA THR A 79 7.89 -4.76 8.66
C THR A 79 8.76 -5.55 7.71
N LEU A 80 8.22 -5.97 6.55
CA LEU A 80 8.98 -6.59 5.48
C LEU A 80 8.94 -5.75 4.22
N TYR A 81 10.03 -5.74 3.48
CA TYR A 81 10.05 -5.16 2.14
C TYR A 81 9.26 -6.01 1.16
N GLY A 82 8.41 -5.35 0.37
CA GLY A 82 7.62 -5.98 -0.70
C GLY A 82 8.39 -6.29 -1.99
N TYR A 83 9.71 -6.27 -1.95
CA TYR A 83 10.53 -6.63 -3.10
C TYR A 83 10.55 -8.13 -3.36
N GLY A 84 10.69 -8.51 -4.64
CA GLY A 84 10.72 -9.90 -5.07
C GLY A 84 11.82 -10.78 -4.44
N ARG A 85 12.81 -10.19 -3.77
CA ARG A 85 13.79 -10.92 -2.97
C ARG A 85 13.23 -11.43 -1.63
N VAL A 86 12.20 -10.75 -1.13
CA VAL A 86 11.54 -11.09 0.15
C VAL A 86 10.19 -11.74 -0.14
N LEU A 87 9.36 -11.08 -0.95
CA LEU A 87 8.10 -11.61 -1.44
C LEU A 87 8.31 -12.11 -2.87
N LYS A 88 8.26 -13.42 -3.05
CA LYS A 88 8.44 -14.04 -4.38
C LYS A 88 7.25 -13.77 -5.31
N ASP A 89 6.09 -13.57 -4.72
CA ASP A 89 4.82 -13.41 -5.42
C ASP A 89 4.23 -12.02 -5.19
N ASP A 90 3.74 -11.41 -6.24
CA ASP A 90 3.10 -10.10 -6.19
C ASP A 90 1.74 -10.14 -5.49
N LEU A 91 1.06 -11.26 -5.62
CA LEU A 91 -0.29 -11.48 -5.09
C LEU A 91 -0.30 -12.67 -4.16
N PRO A 92 -1.22 -12.69 -3.18
CA PRO A 92 -1.38 -13.79 -2.27
C PRO A 92 -1.66 -15.12 -2.98
N ASN A 93 -1.02 -16.17 -2.50
CA ASN A 93 -1.25 -17.54 -2.93
C ASN A 93 -1.18 -18.52 -1.74
N GLU A 94 -1.30 -19.82 -1.99
CA GLU A 94 -1.32 -20.82 -0.93
C GLU A 94 -0.04 -20.85 -0.08
N SER A 95 1.12 -20.46 -0.65
CA SER A 95 2.37 -20.39 0.11
C SER A 95 2.35 -19.31 1.19
N TRP A 96 1.57 -18.26 1.00
CA TRP A 96 1.40 -17.19 1.99
C TRP A 96 0.68 -17.69 3.24
N LYS A 97 -0.25 -18.65 3.10
CA LYS A 97 -1.02 -19.21 4.21
C LYS A 97 -0.18 -20.12 5.10
N SER A 98 0.80 -20.81 4.53
CA SER A 98 1.56 -21.84 5.22
C SER A 98 2.89 -21.39 5.80
N ALA A 99 3.39 -20.20 5.41
CA ALA A 99 4.73 -19.75 5.77
C ALA A 99 4.71 -18.45 6.60
N LEU A 100 5.09 -17.33 5.97
CA LEU A 100 5.36 -16.08 6.67
C LEU A 100 4.12 -15.36 7.19
N TRP A 101 2.95 -15.63 6.61
CA TRP A 101 1.77 -14.77 6.76
C TRP A 101 0.61 -15.39 7.52
N LYS A 102 0.75 -16.61 7.99
CA LYS A 102 -0.36 -17.31 8.69
C LYS A 102 -0.85 -16.59 9.94
N ASP A 103 0.05 -15.89 10.63
CA ASP A 103 -0.23 -15.13 11.85
C ASP A 103 -0.34 -13.62 11.59
N GLY A 104 -0.39 -13.22 10.31
CA GLY A 104 -0.43 -11.81 9.90
C GLY A 104 0.95 -11.17 9.84
N ILE A 105 0.98 -9.85 9.59
CA ILE A 105 2.17 -9.01 9.63
C ILE A 105 1.77 -7.56 9.88
N GLY A 106 2.60 -6.80 10.59
CA GLY A 106 2.34 -5.40 10.89
C GLY A 106 2.37 -4.53 9.64
N ALA A 107 3.45 -4.56 8.87
CA ALA A 107 3.58 -3.73 7.69
C ALA A 107 4.34 -4.41 6.54
N ILE A 108 3.99 -4.02 5.32
CA ILE A 108 4.73 -4.35 4.10
C ILE A 108 5.15 -3.03 3.46
N ASP A 109 6.45 -2.82 3.36
CA ASP A 109 7.02 -1.61 2.81
C ASP A 109 7.30 -1.75 1.32
N GLU A 110 6.94 -0.72 0.55
CA GLU A 110 7.18 -0.62 -0.90
C GLU A 110 6.64 -1.78 -1.74
N HIS A 111 5.56 -2.42 -1.29
CA HIS A 111 4.95 -3.51 -2.05
C HIS A 111 4.36 -3.00 -3.37
N LEU A 112 4.69 -3.68 -4.46
CA LEU A 112 4.22 -3.34 -5.81
C LEU A 112 4.58 -1.92 -6.27
N ASN A 113 5.67 -1.35 -5.78
CA ASN A 113 6.15 -0.04 -6.23
C ASN A 113 6.72 -0.05 -7.68
N GLY A 114 6.86 -1.22 -8.29
CA GLY A 114 7.36 -1.41 -9.66
C GLY A 114 8.85 -1.72 -9.74
N PHE A 115 9.52 -1.80 -8.61
CA PHE A 115 10.93 -2.19 -8.54
C PHE A 115 11.04 -3.63 -8.03
N ARG A 116 11.80 -4.46 -8.71
CA ARG A 116 12.07 -5.83 -8.25
C ARG A 116 13.08 -5.88 -7.11
N GLN A 117 13.97 -4.91 -7.10
CA GLN A 117 15.05 -4.78 -6.14
C GLN A 117 15.59 -3.35 -6.19
N TRP A 118 16.06 -2.85 -5.08
CA TRP A 118 16.72 -1.56 -4.98
C TRP A 118 17.87 -1.43 -6.00
N GLY A 119 17.91 -0.35 -6.75
CA GLY A 119 18.93 -0.08 -7.77
C GLY A 119 18.72 -0.77 -9.12
N LEU A 120 17.69 -1.58 -9.29
CA LEU A 120 17.32 -2.13 -10.60
C LEU A 120 16.27 -1.26 -11.29
N PRO A 121 16.25 -1.26 -12.64
CA PRO A 121 15.20 -0.58 -13.38
C PRO A 121 13.81 -1.10 -13.00
N PRO A 122 12.77 -0.26 -13.10
CA PRO A 122 11.39 -0.70 -12.96
C PRO A 122 11.08 -1.82 -13.95
N SER A 123 10.24 -2.76 -13.56
CA SER A 123 9.79 -3.83 -14.45
C SER A 123 8.35 -3.58 -14.89
N ASP A 124 8.05 -3.97 -16.13
CA ASP A 124 6.66 -4.05 -16.60
C ASP A 124 5.91 -5.13 -15.83
N ASN A 125 5.27 -4.71 -14.76
CA ASN A 125 4.45 -5.57 -13.92
C ASN A 125 2.99 -5.14 -14.05
N PRO A 126 2.09 -6.00 -14.53
CA PRO A 126 0.69 -5.66 -14.71
C PRO A 126 -0.05 -5.34 -13.40
N ASN A 127 0.51 -5.73 -12.24
CA ASN A 127 -0.04 -5.41 -10.93
C ASN A 127 0.42 -4.04 -10.40
N VAL A 128 1.38 -3.40 -11.08
CA VAL A 128 1.91 -2.07 -10.71
C VAL A 128 1.26 -0.97 -11.53
N TRP A 129 0.93 -1.23 -12.79
CA TRP A 129 0.35 -0.26 -13.70
C TRP A 129 -0.72 -0.88 -14.59
N PRO A 130 -1.82 -0.20 -14.88
CA PRO A 130 -2.19 1.18 -14.50
C PRO A 130 -2.54 1.31 -13.00
N ALA A 131 -2.65 2.55 -12.49
CA ALA A 131 -2.90 2.83 -11.07
C ALA A 131 -4.14 2.10 -10.51
N SER A 132 -5.20 1.93 -11.32
CA SER A 132 -6.38 1.14 -10.93
C SER A 132 -6.06 -0.33 -10.70
N ARG A 133 -5.13 -0.89 -11.46
CA ARG A 133 -4.68 -2.28 -11.28
C ARG A 133 -3.81 -2.42 -10.04
N HIS A 134 -2.95 -1.42 -9.78
CA HIS A 134 -2.18 -1.36 -8.54
C HIS A 134 -3.10 -1.32 -7.30
N ALA A 135 -4.08 -0.41 -7.30
CA ALA A 135 -5.06 -0.34 -6.20
C ALA A 135 -5.79 -1.67 -5.99
N TRP A 136 -6.20 -2.35 -7.08
CA TRP A 136 -6.78 -3.67 -7.00
C TRP A 136 -5.83 -4.70 -6.38
N ALA A 137 -4.56 -4.72 -6.80
CA ALA A 137 -3.57 -5.66 -6.31
C ALA A 137 -3.29 -5.48 -4.81
N ILE A 138 -3.17 -4.24 -4.35
CA ILE A 138 -3.05 -3.92 -2.92
C ILE A 138 -4.29 -4.37 -2.14
N ASN A 139 -5.50 -4.19 -2.71
CA ASN A 139 -6.72 -4.68 -2.08
C ASN A 139 -6.77 -6.22 -1.98
N GLU A 140 -6.21 -6.95 -2.95
CA GLU A 140 -6.09 -8.41 -2.84
C GLU A 140 -5.14 -8.83 -1.72
N VAL A 141 -4.04 -8.09 -1.53
CA VAL A 141 -3.14 -8.30 -0.38
C VAL A 141 -3.86 -8.04 0.94
N GLN A 142 -4.58 -6.94 1.06
CA GLN A 142 -5.37 -6.62 2.25
C GLN A 142 -6.46 -7.67 2.51
N ARG A 143 -7.14 -8.11 1.45
CA ARG A 143 -8.15 -9.17 1.55
C ARG A 143 -7.56 -10.46 2.12
N PHE A 144 -6.35 -10.82 1.72
CA PHE A 144 -5.68 -11.99 2.25
C PHE A 144 -5.52 -11.89 3.79
N PHE A 145 -5.05 -10.76 4.32
CA PHE A 145 -4.90 -10.60 5.77
C PHE A 145 -6.25 -10.58 6.49
N ILE A 146 -7.23 -9.86 5.95
CA ILE A 146 -8.55 -9.73 6.56
C ILE A 146 -9.31 -11.07 6.54
N GLU A 147 -9.35 -11.73 5.40
CA GLU A 147 -10.14 -12.96 5.24
C GLU A 147 -9.37 -14.23 5.61
N GLY A 148 -8.04 -14.25 5.43
CA GLY A 148 -7.20 -15.43 5.57
C GLY A 148 -6.54 -15.63 6.90
N THR A 149 -6.37 -14.58 7.73
CA THR A 149 -5.78 -14.71 9.07
C THR A 149 -6.83 -14.83 10.16
N ARG A 150 -6.46 -15.34 11.33
CA ARG A 150 -7.39 -15.63 12.43
C ARG A 150 -8.13 -14.39 12.93
N LEU A 151 -7.41 -13.29 13.16
CA LEU A 151 -7.96 -12.05 13.70
C LEU A 151 -8.25 -11.00 12.63
N GLY A 152 -7.96 -11.27 11.36
CA GLY A 152 -8.28 -10.38 10.24
C GLY A 152 -7.63 -9.01 10.30
N ILE A 153 -6.48 -8.87 10.97
CA ILE A 153 -5.79 -7.59 11.11
C ILE A 153 -5.20 -7.20 9.75
N PRO A 154 -5.59 -6.05 9.17
CA PRO A 154 -4.99 -5.57 7.93
C PRO A 154 -3.49 -5.28 8.11
N SER A 155 -2.68 -5.51 7.06
CA SER A 155 -1.31 -5.06 7.07
C SER A 155 -1.22 -3.59 6.70
N ASP A 156 -0.33 -2.83 7.32
CA ASP A 156 -0.01 -1.48 6.88
C ASP A 156 0.85 -1.55 5.61
N ILE A 157 0.48 -0.78 4.59
CA ILE A 157 1.26 -0.70 3.34
C ILE A 157 1.95 0.65 3.32
N THR A 158 3.26 0.63 3.49
CA THR A 158 4.08 1.83 3.63
C THR A 158 4.90 2.11 2.37
N ASN A 159 5.38 3.34 2.27
CA ASN A 159 6.31 3.79 1.24
C ASN A 159 7.17 4.91 1.82
N GLU A 160 8.44 4.93 1.51
CA GLU A 160 9.38 5.90 2.13
C GLU A 160 9.11 7.35 1.73
N GLY A 161 8.67 7.60 0.51
CA GLY A 161 8.33 8.95 0.07
C GLY A 161 9.50 9.94 0.02
N ILE A 162 10.73 9.46 -0.12
CA ILE A 162 11.96 10.30 -0.05
C ILE A 162 11.96 11.40 -1.12
N ARG A 163 11.37 11.12 -2.27
CA ARG A 163 11.32 12.00 -3.45
C ARG A 163 9.92 12.11 -4.05
N GLY A 164 8.89 12.03 -3.25
CA GLY A 164 7.53 11.73 -3.64
C GLY A 164 7.26 10.24 -3.51
N VAL A 165 6.14 9.75 -4.02
CA VAL A 165 5.82 8.32 -3.96
C VAL A 165 6.84 7.53 -4.77
N GLU A 166 7.56 6.61 -4.14
CA GLU A 166 8.49 5.69 -4.81
C GLU A 166 7.69 4.59 -5.53
N ALA A 167 7.15 4.93 -6.69
CA ALA A 167 6.35 4.02 -7.49
C ALA A 167 6.61 4.21 -9.00
N TYR A 168 6.39 3.14 -9.76
CA TYR A 168 6.51 3.16 -11.22
C TYR A 168 5.60 4.23 -11.84
N ARG A 169 6.20 5.12 -12.66
CA ARG A 169 5.54 6.26 -13.30
C ARG A 169 5.00 7.33 -12.34
N ALA A 170 5.35 7.28 -11.06
CA ALA A 170 5.09 8.39 -10.16
C ALA A 170 6.02 9.57 -10.45
N THR A 171 5.58 10.77 -10.06
CA THR A 171 6.42 11.97 -10.17
C THR A 171 7.49 11.94 -9.10
N ASN A 172 8.76 12.01 -9.53
CA ASN A 172 9.88 12.13 -8.62
C ASN A 172 10.29 13.60 -8.48
N PHE A 173 10.49 14.02 -7.26
CA PHE A 173 11.06 15.31 -6.89
C PHE A 173 12.55 15.16 -6.55
N PRO A 174 13.32 16.25 -6.49
CA PRO A 174 14.65 16.21 -5.90
C PRO A 174 14.58 15.68 -4.46
N THR A 175 15.64 15.02 -4.01
CA THR A 175 15.74 14.57 -2.61
C THR A 175 15.59 15.76 -1.64
N GLY A 176 15.24 15.49 -0.39
CA GLY A 176 15.13 16.52 0.65
C GLY A 176 16.39 17.38 0.76
N LEU A 177 17.58 16.79 0.56
CA LEU A 177 18.84 17.53 0.50
C LEU A 177 18.88 18.46 -0.72
N GLY A 178 18.49 17.99 -1.90
CA GLY A 178 18.41 18.81 -3.11
C GLY A 178 17.40 19.96 -2.98
N LEU A 179 16.24 19.69 -2.41
CA LEU A 179 15.24 20.73 -2.10
C LEU A 179 15.77 21.75 -1.09
N GLY A 180 16.48 21.31 -0.06
CA GLY A 180 17.11 22.19 0.94
C GLY A 180 18.13 23.16 0.35
N HIS A 181 18.86 22.75 -0.68
CA HIS A 181 19.82 23.62 -1.38
C HIS A 181 19.16 24.74 -2.19
N THR A 182 17.87 24.73 -2.40
CA THR A 182 17.16 25.84 -3.05
C THR A 182 17.02 27.06 -2.16
N TRP A 183 17.08 26.89 -0.83
CA TRP A 183 16.80 27.91 0.17
C TRP A 183 15.42 28.57 0.03
N ASP A 184 14.53 27.97 -0.76
CA ASP A 184 13.16 28.43 -1.03
C ASP A 184 12.14 27.62 -0.22
N ARG A 185 11.74 28.16 0.93
CA ARG A 185 10.75 27.53 1.82
C ARG A 185 9.37 27.38 1.17
N ASP A 186 9.01 28.30 0.29
CA ASP A 186 7.70 28.27 -0.36
C ASP A 186 7.67 27.21 -1.46
N LEU A 187 8.78 27.00 -2.15
CA LEU A 187 8.95 25.86 -3.06
C LEU A 187 8.78 24.53 -2.31
N ILE A 188 9.49 24.37 -1.18
CA ILE A 188 9.41 23.16 -0.38
C ILE A 188 7.97 22.90 0.10
N ARG A 189 7.29 23.95 0.57
CA ARG A 189 5.87 23.84 0.97
C ARG A 189 4.98 23.40 -0.19
N ARG A 190 5.17 23.93 -1.39
CA ARG A 190 4.41 23.54 -2.59
C ARG A 190 4.68 22.11 -3.05
N VAL A 191 5.89 21.61 -2.82
CA VAL A 191 6.22 20.19 -3.11
C VAL A 191 5.54 19.24 -2.12
N GLY A 192 5.30 19.66 -0.88
CA GLY A 192 4.65 18.85 0.14
C GLY A 192 3.11 18.85 0.08
N TYR A 193 2.50 19.64 -0.82
CA TYR A 193 1.05 19.68 -1.05
C TYR A 193 0.69 18.84 -2.29
#